data_101581205cb1b0a36c791c2fb4cd4c35
#
_entry.id   101581205cb1b0a36c791c2fb4cd4c35
#
_cell.length_a   1.000
_cell.length_b   1.000
_cell.length_c   1.000
_cell.angle_alpha   90.00
_cell.angle_beta   90.00
_cell.angle_gamma   90.00
#
_symmetry.space_group_name_H-M   'P 1'
#
loop_
_entity.id
_entity.type
_entity.pdbx_description
1 polymer ?
#
loop_
_entity_poly.entity_id
_entity_poly.type
_entity_poly.pdbx_seq_one_letter_code
_entity_poly.pdbx_strand_id
1 'polypeptide(L)'
;MTRQAGPATTSTPAPATHWAAVLAGAFTGVAAAMNVGKVPVSLPLMRSEFGLSLVQAGWVSSMLTTLAVLSAMGVGLMVGRVGAMRMVIAGLLLGAIGSIGALAAPGFVGLLASRVIEGAGFLFVAVSGPALVSAAAAPQDRRFALGVWSSYMPLGAGIAMAMAPWLLPAAGWRALWMASAAALLLSALLVWRQRRVYAAAEASSHALAAPGPALTVLRRPLPWLLAVTFGAWAMQHFALIIWLPTFLKEQRDMPAGIVAGLTCAMLLANVPGNLIGGWLVQRGLPRGRLIAAAHTVTGLCGWWLFDDSLPDALRFGLCVLLSFSGGLIPAAVMSSSTVLARSPQQIGALQGLIMQGSQLGQFIGTPLIASVVAASGHWSSARWVTAGAATLGMLLGLLSVGHERRMQTLLPPGAPP
;
A
#
# COMPACT_ATOMS: atom_id res chain seq x y z
N MET A 1 -57.19 36.08 -15.10
CA MET A 1 -55.86 35.49 -15.32
C MET A 1 -55.18 35.26 -13.99
N THR A 2 -55.40 34.10 -13.37
CA THR A 2 -54.83 33.70 -12.11
C THR A 2 -53.51 32.97 -12.38
N ARG A 3 -52.38 33.55 -12.01
CA ARG A 3 -51.04 32.90 -12.02
C ARG A 3 -51.05 31.81 -10.96
N GLN A 4 -51.02 30.53 -11.37
CA GLN A 4 -50.68 29.43 -10.50
C GLN A 4 -49.19 29.54 -10.13
N ALA A 5 -48.91 29.75 -8.86
CA ALA A 5 -47.56 29.58 -8.29
C ALA A 5 -47.18 28.11 -8.37
N GLY A 6 -46.12 27.80 -9.12
CA GLY A 6 -45.54 26.46 -9.17
C GLY A 6 -44.99 26.06 -7.80
N PRO A 7 -44.97 24.73 -7.48
CA PRO A 7 -44.48 24.26 -6.20
C PRO A 7 -43.00 24.63 -6.00
N ALA A 8 -42.71 25.25 -4.85
CA ALA A 8 -41.36 25.55 -4.42
C ALA A 8 -40.54 24.24 -4.36
N THR A 9 -39.54 24.13 -5.23
CA THR A 9 -38.57 23.04 -5.17
C THR A 9 -37.76 23.21 -3.88
N THR A 10 -38.10 22.45 -2.86
CA THR A 10 -37.26 22.32 -1.68
C THR A 10 -35.92 21.70 -2.11
N SER A 11 -34.92 22.58 -2.29
CA SER A 11 -33.55 22.13 -2.53
C SER A 11 -33.06 21.34 -1.33
N THR A 12 -33.00 20.02 -1.45
CA THR A 12 -32.32 19.17 -0.46
C THR A 12 -30.91 19.68 -0.30
N PRO A 13 -30.44 20.02 0.92
CA PRO A 13 -29.08 20.50 1.12
C PRO A 13 -28.09 19.50 0.55
N ALA A 14 -27.09 19.99 -0.18
CA ALA A 14 -26.05 19.14 -0.74
C ALA A 14 -25.37 18.31 0.38
N PRO A 15 -25.12 17.01 0.17
CA PRO A 15 -24.52 16.18 1.19
C PRO A 15 -23.16 16.76 1.61
N ALA A 16 -22.97 16.98 2.91
CA ALA A 16 -21.75 17.52 3.48
C ALA A 16 -20.76 16.39 3.80
N THR A 17 -19.46 16.67 3.63
CA THR A 17 -18.40 15.73 4.00
C THR A 17 -18.21 15.71 5.51
N HIS A 18 -18.22 14.52 6.10
CA HIS A 18 -17.93 14.30 7.51
C HIS A 18 -16.42 14.11 7.72
N TRP A 19 -15.66 15.21 7.73
CA TRP A 19 -14.19 15.18 7.81
C TRP A 19 -13.64 14.40 8.99
N ALA A 20 -14.29 14.45 10.16
CA ALA A 20 -13.89 13.65 11.32
C ALA A 20 -13.95 12.14 11.03
N ALA A 21 -14.95 11.68 10.27
CA ALA A 21 -15.05 10.30 9.84
C ALA A 21 -14.01 9.99 8.73
N VAL A 22 -13.83 10.89 7.74
CA VAL A 22 -12.78 10.73 6.72
C VAL A 22 -11.40 10.55 7.35
N LEU A 23 -11.04 11.40 8.31
CA LEU A 23 -9.75 11.33 9.01
C LEU A 23 -9.64 10.08 9.90
N ALA A 24 -10.72 9.72 10.61
CA ALA A 24 -10.76 8.46 11.38
C ALA A 24 -10.56 7.24 10.46
N GLY A 25 -11.22 7.22 9.30
CA GLY A 25 -11.03 6.20 8.27
C GLY A 25 -9.61 6.18 7.72
N ALA A 26 -9.02 7.32 7.38
CA ALA A 26 -7.65 7.41 6.90
C ALA A 26 -6.62 6.94 7.94
N PHE A 27 -6.85 7.28 9.21
CA PHE A 27 -5.98 6.85 10.31
C PHE A 27 -5.96 5.32 10.50
N THR A 28 -7.02 4.59 10.09
CA THR A 28 -7.01 3.11 10.12
C THR A 28 -5.90 2.53 9.27
N GLY A 29 -5.72 3.11 8.07
CA GLY A 29 -4.64 2.72 7.16
C GLY A 29 -3.26 3.04 7.74
N VAL A 30 -3.09 4.25 8.30
CA VAL A 30 -1.84 4.67 8.96
C VAL A 30 -1.47 3.71 10.09
N ALA A 31 -2.41 3.40 11.00
CA ALA A 31 -2.18 2.46 12.09
C ALA A 31 -1.83 1.05 11.60
N ALA A 32 -2.52 0.57 10.54
CA ALA A 32 -2.21 -0.72 9.94
C ALA A 32 -0.82 -0.75 9.29
N ALA A 33 -0.41 0.34 8.62
CA ALA A 33 0.88 0.46 7.96
C ALA A 33 2.08 0.58 8.94
N MET A 34 1.85 0.97 10.19
CA MET A 34 2.88 0.88 11.24
C MET A 34 3.40 -0.55 11.41
N ASN A 35 2.56 -1.58 11.17
CA ASN A 35 2.96 -2.98 11.19
C ASN A 35 3.97 -3.35 10.09
N VAL A 36 4.05 -2.56 9.04
CA VAL A 36 5.07 -2.68 7.99
C VAL A 36 6.35 -2.00 8.44
N GLY A 37 6.26 -0.73 8.86
CA GLY A 37 7.43 0.10 9.18
C GLY A 37 8.21 -0.29 10.43
N LYS A 38 7.56 -0.91 11.44
CA LYS A 38 8.23 -1.33 12.67
C LYS A 38 9.26 -2.43 12.47
N VAL A 39 9.08 -3.30 11.45
CA VAL A 39 9.94 -4.48 11.26
C VAL A 39 11.34 -4.09 10.79
N PRO A 40 11.55 -3.32 9.72
CA PRO A 40 12.88 -3.03 9.19
C PRO A 40 13.85 -2.50 10.25
N VAL A 41 13.38 -1.57 11.07
CA VAL A 41 14.21 -0.92 12.10
C VAL A 41 14.43 -1.80 13.34
N SER A 42 13.57 -2.77 13.56
CA SER A 42 13.68 -3.73 14.69
C SER A 42 14.44 -5.01 14.32
N LEU A 43 14.58 -5.28 13.03
CA LEU A 43 15.11 -6.55 12.52
C LEU A 43 16.52 -6.88 13.06
N PRO A 44 17.49 -5.94 13.17
CA PRO A 44 18.79 -6.23 13.75
C PRO A 44 18.70 -6.73 15.20
N LEU A 45 17.84 -6.11 16.02
CA LEU A 45 17.63 -6.53 17.42
C LEU A 45 16.94 -7.90 17.50
N MET A 46 15.93 -8.14 16.66
CA MET A 46 15.23 -9.42 16.61
C MET A 46 16.17 -10.54 16.12
N ARG A 47 17.03 -10.27 15.14
CA ARG A 47 18.03 -11.22 14.67
C ARG A 47 19.00 -11.63 15.78
N SER A 48 19.50 -10.67 16.55
CA SER A 48 20.41 -10.95 17.67
C SER A 48 19.72 -11.70 18.82
N GLU A 49 18.47 -11.36 19.16
CA GLU A 49 17.73 -11.98 20.26
C GLU A 49 17.31 -13.43 19.95
N PHE A 50 16.80 -13.67 18.73
CA PHE A 50 16.27 -14.98 18.33
C PHE A 50 17.25 -15.83 17.49
N GLY A 51 18.47 -15.34 17.25
CA GLY A 51 19.45 -16.05 16.42
C GLY A 51 19.02 -16.23 14.96
N LEU A 52 18.25 -15.29 14.39
CA LEU A 52 17.67 -15.46 13.06
C LEU A 52 18.72 -15.26 11.96
N SER A 53 18.73 -16.18 10.99
CA SER A 53 19.45 -15.99 9.73
C SER A 53 18.85 -14.81 8.93
N LEU A 54 19.58 -14.32 7.92
CA LEU A 54 19.09 -13.25 7.03
C LEU A 54 17.80 -13.68 6.31
N VAL A 55 17.75 -14.94 5.86
CA VAL A 55 16.57 -15.53 5.19
C VAL A 55 15.37 -15.60 6.14
N GLN A 56 15.58 -16.06 7.38
CA GLN A 56 14.51 -16.09 8.39
C GLN A 56 13.98 -14.70 8.71
N ALA A 57 14.84 -13.70 8.82
CA ALA A 57 14.46 -12.31 9.00
C ALA A 57 13.63 -11.77 7.81
N GLY A 58 14.00 -12.18 6.58
CA GLY A 58 13.20 -11.89 5.37
C GLY A 58 11.79 -12.48 5.46
N TRP A 59 11.66 -13.72 5.93
CA TRP A 59 10.36 -14.35 6.13
C TRP A 59 9.51 -13.65 7.20
N VAL A 60 10.10 -13.24 8.33
CA VAL A 60 9.37 -12.44 9.35
C VAL A 60 8.77 -11.17 8.72
N SER A 61 9.50 -10.53 7.82
CA SER A 61 9.01 -9.33 7.11
C SER A 61 7.89 -9.66 6.13
N SER A 62 8.03 -10.75 5.35
CA SER A 62 7.10 -11.12 4.26
C SER A 62 5.81 -11.78 4.74
N MET A 63 5.80 -12.44 5.89
CA MET A 63 4.62 -13.16 6.38
C MET A 63 3.39 -12.28 6.58
N LEU A 64 3.55 -10.98 6.79
CA LEU A 64 2.44 -10.03 6.85
C LEU A 64 1.59 -10.03 5.57
N THR A 65 2.20 -10.30 4.43
CA THR A 65 1.53 -10.23 3.12
C THR A 65 0.90 -11.55 2.68
N THR A 66 1.17 -12.66 3.39
CA THR A 66 0.77 -14.02 3.01
C THR A 66 -0.72 -14.16 2.73
N LEU A 67 -1.57 -13.72 3.67
CA LEU A 67 -3.02 -13.84 3.49
C LEU A 67 -3.53 -12.93 2.37
N ALA A 68 -2.90 -11.78 2.15
CA ALA A 68 -3.27 -10.89 1.06
C ALA A 68 -2.96 -11.50 -0.31
N VAL A 69 -1.84 -12.22 -0.44
CA VAL A 69 -1.51 -12.98 -1.66
C VAL A 69 -2.59 -14.01 -1.98
N LEU A 70 -3.09 -14.70 -0.96
CA LEU A 70 -4.04 -15.80 -1.15
C LEU A 70 -5.49 -15.32 -1.29
N SER A 71 -5.89 -14.23 -0.62
CA SER A 71 -7.30 -13.93 -0.39
C SER A 71 -7.73 -12.47 -0.60
N ALA A 72 -6.86 -11.57 -1.08
CA ALA A 72 -7.21 -10.15 -1.22
C ALA A 72 -8.44 -9.91 -2.10
N MET A 73 -8.56 -10.64 -3.20
CA MET A 73 -9.73 -10.56 -4.09
C MET A 73 -11.00 -11.07 -3.41
N GLY A 74 -10.91 -12.19 -2.65
CA GLY A 74 -12.03 -12.74 -1.88
C GLY A 74 -12.51 -11.77 -0.79
N VAL A 75 -11.56 -11.16 -0.07
CA VAL A 75 -11.87 -10.13 0.93
C VAL A 75 -12.53 -8.91 0.28
N GLY A 76 -12.07 -8.49 -0.89
CA GLY A 76 -12.70 -7.41 -1.66
C GLY A 76 -14.18 -7.68 -1.99
N LEU A 77 -14.52 -8.91 -2.34
CA LEU A 77 -15.91 -9.34 -2.59
C LEU A 77 -16.74 -9.41 -1.30
N MET A 78 -16.11 -9.68 -0.15
CA MET A 78 -16.80 -9.72 1.16
C MET A 78 -17.20 -8.34 1.66
N VAL A 79 -16.48 -7.27 1.29
CA VAL A 79 -16.77 -5.90 1.77
C VAL A 79 -18.23 -5.52 1.49
N GLY A 80 -18.76 -5.86 0.31
CA GLY A 80 -20.14 -5.58 -0.07
C GLY A 80 -21.19 -6.33 0.76
N ARG A 81 -20.83 -7.46 1.37
CA ARG A 81 -21.76 -8.30 2.17
C ARG A 81 -21.69 -8.01 3.67
N VAL A 82 -20.48 -7.81 4.18
CA VAL A 82 -20.21 -7.63 5.62
C VAL A 82 -20.31 -6.16 6.04
N GLY A 83 -19.97 -5.24 5.12
CA GLY A 83 -19.85 -3.82 5.36
C GLY A 83 -18.41 -3.39 5.66
N ALA A 84 -18.01 -2.24 5.09
CA ALA A 84 -16.63 -1.74 5.20
C ALA A 84 -16.24 -1.46 6.66
N MET A 85 -17.12 -0.87 7.46
CA MET A 85 -16.85 -0.54 8.86
C MET A 85 -16.54 -1.78 9.70
N ARG A 86 -17.36 -2.85 9.57
CA ARG A 86 -17.16 -4.09 10.34
C ARG A 86 -15.85 -4.77 9.94
N MET A 87 -15.54 -4.81 8.64
CA MET A 87 -14.29 -5.37 8.12
C MET A 87 -13.07 -4.60 8.66
N VAL A 88 -13.10 -3.26 8.64
CA VAL A 88 -12.02 -2.43 9.17
C VAL A 88 -11.82 -2.65 10.67
N ILE A 89 -12.89 -2.64 11.48
CA ILE A 89 -12.77 -2.89 12.92
C ILE A 89 -12.20 -4.28 13.20
N ALA A 90 -12.69 -5.33 12.53
CA ALA A 90 -12.15 -6.68 12.66
C ALA A 90 -10.65 -6.72 12.29
N GLY A 91 -10.27 -6.03 11.21
CA GLY A 91 -8.88 -5.92 10.78
C GLY A 91 -7.98 -5.23 11.82
N LEU A 92 -8.42 -4.13 12.40
CA LEU A 92 -7.68 -3.41 13.44
C LEU A 92 -7.50 -4.26 14.70
N LEU A 93 -8.53 -5.00 15.12
CA LEU A 93 -8.45 -5.90 16.26
C LEU A 93 -7.51 -7.08 16.00
N LEU A 94 -7.60 -7.72 14.82
CA LEU A 94 -6.67 -8.78 14.42
C LEU A 94 -5.22 -8.28 14.40
N GLY A 95 -4.97 -7.10 13.82
CA GLY A 95 -3.65 -6.49 13.82
C GLY A 95 -3.10 -6.24 15.22
N ALA A 96 -3.97 -5.76 16.14
CA ALA A 96 -3.59 -5.55 17.55
C ALA A 96 -3.29 -6.88 18.26
N ILE A 97 -4.12 -7.91 18.07
CA ILE A 97 -3.92 -9.26 18.62
C ILE A 97 -2.59 -9.84 18.11
N GLY A 98 -2.30 -9.74 16.80
CA GLY A 98 -1.03 -10.19 16.24
C GLY A 98 0.17 -9.44 16.82
N SER A 99 0.07 -8.11 16.97
CA SER A 99 1.15 -7.31 17.55
C SER A 99 1.41 -7.65 19.03
N ILE A 100 0.35 -7.84 19.82
CA ILE A 100 0.49 -8.24 21.24
C ILE A 100 1.01 -9.69 21.32
N GLY A 101 0.52 -10.60 20.47
CA GLY A 101 0.96 -11.99 20.44
C GLY A 101 2.45 -12.14 20.13
N ALA A 102 3.02 -11.25 19.32
CA ALA A 102 4.44 -11.25 19.05
C ALA A 102 5.31 -11.02 20.29
N LEU A 103 4.80 -10.30 21.30
CA LEU A 103 5.55 -10.00 22.53
C LEU A 103 5.88 -11.26 23.34
N ALA A 104 5.02 -12.28 23.25
CA ALA A 104 5.15 -13.56 23.92
C ALA A 104 5.64 -14.69 22.97
N ALA A 105 6.08 -14.35 21.75
CA ALA A 105 6.52 -15.35 20.77
C ALA A 105 7.75 -16.13 21.25
N PRO A 106 7.69 -17.46 21.30
CA PRO A 106 8.79 -18.27 21.85
C PRO A 106 9.94 -18.49 20.84
N GLY A 107 9.95 -17.82 19.70
CA GLY A 107 10.99 -17.93 18.68
C GLY A 107 10.45 -17.65 17.27
N PHE A 108 11.19 -18.10 16.25
CA PHE A 108 10.91 -17.82 14.84
C PHE A 108 9.47 -18.19 14.42
N VAL A 109 9.00 -19.38 14.75
CA VAL A 109 7.65 -19.86 14.36
C VAL A 109 6.55 -19.01 15.01
N GLY A 110 6.71 -18.64 16.28
CA GLY A 110 5.78 -17.75 16.98
C GLY A 110 5.73 -16.36 16.36
N LEU A 111 6.88 -15.82 15.96
CA LEU A 111 6.97 -14.55 15.23
C LEU A 111 6.25 -14.66 13.88
N LEU A 112 6.45 -15.73 13.10
CA LEU A 112 5.75 -15.92 11.82
C LEU A 112 4.23 -15.99 12.03
N ALA A 113 3.75 -16.73 13.01
CA ALA A 113 2.32 -16.84 13.32
C ALA A 113 1.72 -15.46 13.66
N SER A 114 2.40 -14.66 14.50
CA SER A 114 1.98 -13.32 14.83
C SER A 114 1.90 -12.41 13.58
N ARG A 115 2.86 -12.51 12.66
CA ARG A 115 2.89 -11.76 11.40
C ARG A 115 1.75 -12.13 10.47
N VAL A 116 1.35 -13.41 10.41
CA VAL A 116 0.18 -13.84 9.63
C VAL A 116 -1.10 -13.22 10.18
N ILE A 117 -1.27 -13.18 11.51
CA ILE A 117 -2.44 -12.54 12.16
C ILE A 117 -2.44 -11.03 11.90
N GLU A 118 -1.31 -10.35 12.05
CA GLU A 118 -1.18 -8.93 11.70
C GLU A 118 -1.49 -8.70 10.22
N GLY A 119 -1.07 -9.62 9.34
CA GLY A 119 -1.33 -9.58 7.90
C GLY A 119 -2.81 -9.70 7.55
N ALA A 120 -3.55 -10.56 8.26
CA ALA A 120 -5.01 -10.64 8.14
C ALA A 120 -5.65 -9.28 8.49
N GLY A 121 -5.21 -8.69 9.60
CA GLY A 121 -5.66 -7.38 10.02
C GLY A 121 -5.36 -6.29 8.99
N PHE A 122 -4.11 -6.25 8.50
CA PHE A 122 -3.69 -5.32 7.46
C PHE A 122 -4.53 -5.45 6.18
N LEU A 123 -4.74 -6.69 5.72
CA LEU A 123 -5.54 -6.97 4.52
C LEU A 123 -6.97 -6.43 4.64
N PHE A 124 -7.65 -6.68 5.76
CA PHE A 124 -9.01 -6.20 5.97
C PHE A 124 -9.08 -4.68 5.95
N VAL A 125 -8.13 -3.99 6.58
CA VAL A 125 -8.06 -2.54 6.58
C VAL A 125 -7.73 -2.00 5.19
N ALA A 126 -6.71 -2.55 4.50
CA ALA A 126 -6.25 -2.04 3.22
C ALA A 126 -7.31 -2.17 2.11
N VAL A 127 -8.10 -3.26 2.13
CA VAL A 127 -9.16 -3.51 1.13
C VAL A 127 -10.43 -2.72 1.44
N SER A 128 -10.80 -2.59 2.73
CA SER A 128 -12.08 -1.97 3.11
C SER A 128 -11.97 -0.46 3.40
N GLY A 129 -10.79 0.03 3.73
CA GLY A 129 -10.56 1.42 4.11
C GLY A 129 -10.94 2.46 3.04
N PRO A 130 -10.60 2.25 1.75
CA PRO A 130 -11.05 3.16 0.69
C PRO A 130 -12.57 3.33 0.63
N ALA A 131 -13.30 2.22 0.82
CA ALA A 131 -14.75 2.25 0.85
C ALA A 131 -15.28 3.02 2.07
N LEU A 132 -14.67 2.81 3.24
CA LEU A 132 -15.01 3.52 4.48
C LEU A 132 -14.81 5.04 4.34
N VAL A 133 -13.65 5.47 3.83
CA VAL A 133 -13.32 6.88 3.61
C VAL A 133 -14.26 7.51 2.57
N SER A 134 -14.50 6.80 1.47
CA SER A 134 -15.41 7.24 0.40
C SER A 134 -16.84 7.43 0.89
N ALA A 135 -17.31 6.58 1.80
CA ALA A 135 -18.64 6.64 2.37
C ALA A 135 -18.86 7.90 3.23
N ALA A 136 -17.82 8.39 3.91
CA ALA A 136 -17.89 9.60 4.75
C ALA A 136 -17.71 10.90 3.96
N ALA A 137 -17.30 10.84 2.69
CA ALA A 137 -17.02 11.99 1.85
C ALA A 137 -18.16 12.28 0.88
N ALA A 138 -18.57 13.56 0.77
CA ALA A 138 -19.47 14.03 -0.25
C ALA A 138 -18.88 13.79 -1.66
N PRO A 139 -19.71 13.66 -2.71
CA PRO A 139 -19.25 13.35 -4.07
C PRO A 139 -18.13 14.26 -4.57
N GLN A 140 -18.19 15.57 -4.30
CA GLN A 140 -17.20 16.55 -4.70
C GLN A 140 -15.84 16.36 -3.99
N ASP A 141 -15.84 15.89 -2.73
CA ASP A 141 -14.64 15.75 -1.89
C ASP A 141 -14.05 14.34 -1.94
N ARG A 142 -14.75 13.38 -2.54
CA ARG A 142 -14.37 11.96 -2.52
C ARG A 142 -12.98 11.70 -3.10
N ARG A 143 -12.60 12.44 -4.17
CA ARG A 143 -11.27 12.31 -4.78
C ARG A 143 -10.18 12.75 -3.82
N PHE A 144 -10.38 13.87 -3.13
CA PHE A 144 -9.43 14.36 -2.12
C PHE A 144 -9.34 13.42 -0.92
N ALA A 145 -10.47 12.94 -0.41
CA ALA A 145 -10.51 11.98 0.70
C ALA A 145 -9.77 10.66 0.37
N LEU A 146 -9.92 10.15 -0.86
CA LEU A 146 -9.15 8.98 -1.33
C LEU A 146 -7.66 9.30 -1.54
N GLY A 147 -7.33 10.54 -1.91
CA GLY A 147 -5.93 11.04 -1.94
C GLY A 147 -5.30 11.02 -0.54
N VAL A 148 -6.03 11.50 0.48
CA VAL A 148 -5.61 11.40 1.88
C VAL A 148 -5.41 9.93 2.30
N TRP A 149 -6.36 9.05 1.94
CA TRP A 149 -6.21 7.62 2.16
C TRP A 149 -4.95 7.06 1.51
N SER A 150 -4.64 7.39 0.26
CA SER A 150 -3.51 6.79 -0.46
C SER A 150 -2.14 7.05 0.20
N SER A 151 -2.05 8.05 1.07
CA SER A 151 -0.85 8.36 1.84
C SER A 151 -0.65 7.48 3.08
N TYR A 152 -1.58 6.56 3.39
CA TYR A 152 -1.56 5.76 4.61
C TYR A 152 -0.28 4.92 4.76
N MET A 153 0.17 4.31 3.66
CA MET A 153 1.30 3.39 3.69
C MET A 153 2.62 4.10 4.05
N PRO A 154 3.05 5.15 3.31
CA PRO A 154 4.29 5.85 3.66
C PRO A 154 4.19 6.59 5.00
N LEU A 155 3.02 7.13 5.36
CA LEU A 155 2.84 7.81 6.65
C LEU A 155 2.94 6.83 7.81
N GLY A 156 2.22 5.71 7.77
CA GLY A 156 2.22 4.75 8.88
C GLY A 156 3.57 4.07 9.06
N ALA A 157 4.18 3.62 7.96
CA ALA A 157 5.52 3.04 8.02
C ALA A 157 6.57 4.07 8.47
N GLY A 158 6.49 5.31 7.96
CA GLY A 158 7.37 6.41 8.36
C GLY A 158 7.25 6.77 9.83
N ILE A 159 6.03 6.84 10.39
CA ILE A 159 5.80 7.08 11.82
C ILE A 159 6.47 5.99 12.66
N ALA A 160 6.28 4.71 12.32
CA ALA A 160 6.91 3.61 13.06
C ALA A 160 8.44 3.70 13.02
N MET A 161 9.02 4.02 11.86
CA MET A 161 10.47 4.21 11.71
C MET A 161 10.97 5.45 12.47
N ALA A 162 10.23 6.56 12.41
CA ALA A 162 10.58 7.78 13.13
C ALA A 162 10.56 7.60 14.64
N MET A 163 9.70 6.74 15.19
CA MET A 163 9.67 6.43 16.64
C MET A 163 10.84 5.54 17.09
N ALA A 164 11.47 4.83 16.18
CA ALA A 164 12.50 3.83 16.49
C ALA A 164 13.70 4.39 17.29
N PRO A 165 14.29 5.57 16.98
CA PRO A 165 15.42 6.11 17.72
C PRO A 165 15.17 6.33 19.22
N TRP A 166 13.91 6.55 19.58
CA TRP A 166 13.53 6.75 21.01
C TRP A 166 13.07 5.46 21.67
N LEU A 167 12.30 4.62 20.95
CA LEU A 167 11.68 3.44 21.53
C LEU A 167 12.64 2.23 21.61
N LEU A 168 13.49 2.04 20.59
CA LEU A 168 14.38 0.87 20.57
C LEU A 168 15.42 0.89 21.69
N PRO A 169 16.10 2.02 22.03
CA PRO A 169 17.03 2.06 23.15
C PRO A 169 16.33 1.92 24.51
N ALA A 170 15.08 2.42 24.64
CA ALA A 170 14.37 2.44 25.92
C ALA A 170 13.78 1.08 26.31
N ALA A 171 13.18 0.33 25.34
CA ALA A 171 12.46 -0.91 25.65
C ALA A 171 12.54 -1.96 24.51
N GLY A 172 13.55 -1.86 23.67
CA GLY A 172 13.78 -2.80 22.58
C GLY A 172 12.69 -2.79 21.52
N TRP A 173 12.72 -3.79 20.63
CA TRP A 173 11.77 -3.93 19.53
C TRP A 173 10.30 -4.07 19.99
N ARG A 174 10.09 -4.61 21.19
CA ARG A 174 8.74 -4.81 21.77
C ARG A 174 7.98 -3.50 21.95
N ALA A 175 8.68 -2.38 22.21
CA ALA A 175 8.06 -1.07 22.34
C ALA A 175 7.35 -0.61 21.05
N LEU A 176 7.94 -0.88 19.88
CA LEU A 176 7.30 -0.57 18.58
C LEU A 176 6.07 -1.45 18.31
N TRP A 177 6.08 -2.72 18.75
CA TRP A 177 4.91 -3.60 18.67
C TRP A 177 3.77 -3.11 19.57
N MET A 178 4.07 -2.69 20.79
CA MET A 178 3.08 -2.09 21.70
C MET A 178 2.52 -0.79 21.15
N ALA A 179 3.37 0.10 20.64
CA ALA A 179 2.94 1.36 20.03
C ALA A 179 2.01 1.11 18.80
N SER A 180 2.35 0.13 17.96
CA SER A 180 1.51 -0.26 16.83
C SER A 180 0.15 -0.83 17.30
N ALA A 181 0.14 -1.70 18.33
CA ALA A 181 -1.08 -2.23 18.90
C ALA A 181 -1.97 -1.11 19.49
N ALA A 182 -1.38 -0.17 20.22
CA ALA A 182 -2.09 0.98 20.75
C ALA A 182 -2.70 1.86 19.66
N ALA A 183 -1.95 2.12 18.57
CA ALA A 183 -2.47 2.88 17.42
C ALA A 183 -3.64 2.16 16.73
N LEU A 184 -3.58 0.83 16.58
CA LEU A 184 -4.67 0.04 16.02
C LEU A 184 -5.93 0.07 16.90
N LEU A 185 -5.79 -0.09 18.21
CA LEU A 185 -6.90 -0.02 19.15
C LEU A 185 -7.51 1.39 19.22
N LEU A 186 -6.69 2.43 19.26
CA LEU A 186 -7.15 3.82 19.16
C LEU A 186 -7.93 4.06 17.87
N SER A 187 -7.42 3.56 16.75
CA SER A 187 -8.08 3.68 15.45
C SER A 187 -9.44 2.96 15.44
N ALA A 188 -9.53 1.76 16.02
CA ALA A 188 -10.80 1.05 16.16
C ALA A 188 -11.83 1.84 16.98
N LEU A 189 -11.38 2.48 18.07
CA LEU A 189 -12.22 3.35 18.90
C LEU A 189 -12.70 4.58 18.10
N LEU A 190 -11.82 5.23 17.34
CA LEU A 190 -12.19 6.41 16.52
C LEU A 190 -13.23 6.03 15.45
N VAL A 191 -13.04 4.93 14.74
CA VAL A 191 -14.03 4.41 13.78
C VAL A 191 -15.35 4.07 14.46
N TRP A 192 -15.32 3.40 15.60
CA TRP A 192 -16.52 3.06 16.35
C TRP A 192 -17.30 4.30 16.81
N ARG A 193 -16.61 5.38 17.21
CA ARG A 193 -17.25 6.66 17.53
C ARG A 193 -18.00 7.26 16.34
N GLN A 194 -17.50 7.05 15.12
CA GLN A 194 -18.12 7.54 13.88
C GLN A 194 -19.14 6.55 13.27
N ARG A 195 -19.50 5.47 13.96
CA ARG A 195 -20.33 4.37 13.43
C ARG A 195 -21.68 4.81 12.83
N ARG A 196 -22.28 5.89 13.34
CA ARG A 196 -23.56 6.41 12.82
C ARG A 196 -23.40 6.98 11.42
N VAL A 197 -22.31 7.69 11.16
CA VAL A 197 -21.98 8.26 9.84
C VAL A 197 -21.77 7.14 8.83
N TYR A 198 -20.96 6.16 9.17
CA TYR A 198 -20.65 5.04 8.29
C TYR A 198 -21.87 4.16 8.01
N ALA A 199 -22.67 3.86 9.03
CA ALA A 199 -23.89 3.05 8.87
C ALA A 199 -24.93 3.72 7.96
N ALA A 200 -25.13 5.02 8.08
CA ALA A 200 -26.02 5.79 7.20
C ALA A 200 -25.55 5.76 5.73
N ALA A 201 -24.24 5.89 5.50
CA ALA A 201 -23.66 5.86 4.17
C ALA A 201 -23.71 4.44 3.55
N GLU A 202 -23.48 3.39 4.32
CA GLU A 202 -23.60 1.99 3.86
C GLU A 202 -25.03 1.66 3.44
N ALA A 203 -26.04 2.07 4.21
CA ALA A 203 -27.45 1.87 3.88
C ALA A 203 -27.82 2.52 2.55
N SER A 204 -27.34 3.75 2.30
CA SER A 204 -27.56 4.47 1.03
C SER A 204 -26.87 3.79 -0.16
N SER A 205 -25.70 3.20 0.04
CA SER A 205 -24.91 2.53 -1.02
C SER A 205 -25.56 1.21 -1.46
N HIS A 206 -26.14 0.45 -0.55
CA HIS A 206 -26.82 -0.81 -0.86
C HIS A 206 -28.10 -0.61 -1.68
N ALA A 207 -28.79 0.51 -1.49
CA ALA A 207 -29.99 0.85 -2.26
C ALA A 207 -29.70 1.17 -3.73
N LEU A 208 -28.47 1.56 -4.06
CA LEU A 208 -28.05 1.98 -5.42
C LEU A 208 -27.26 0.91 -6.18
N ALA A 209 -26.90 -0.20 -5.56
CA ALA A 209 -26.05 -1.22 -6.15
C ALA A 209 -26.86 -2.20 -7.02
N ALA A 210 -26.82 -2.01 -8.35
CA ALA A 210 -27.29 -3.02 -9.29
C ALA A 210 -26.33 -4.24 -9.28
N PRO A 211 -26.84 -5.47 -9.16
CA PRO A 211 -26.01 -6.67 -9.21
C PRO A 211 -25.46 -6.87 -10.62
N GLY A 212 -24.14 -6.84 -10.76
CA GLY A 212 -23.45 -7.16 -12.01
C GLY A 212 -22.39 -8.23 -11.81
N PRO A 213 -22.00 -9.01 -12.84
CA PRO A 213 -20.98 -10.05 -12.71
C PRO A 213 -19.61 -9.41 -12.46
N ALA A 214 -19.20 -9.33 -11.18
CA ALA A 214 -17.98 -8.65 -10.72
C ALA A 214 -16.70 -9.15 -11.42
N LEU A 215 -16.63 -10.44 -11.73
CA LEU A 215 -15.41 -11.09 -12.25
C LEU A 215 -15.24 -10.98 -13.76
N THR A 216 -16.23 -10.47 -14.51
CA THR A 216 -16.12 -10.40 -15.98
C THR A 216 -15.02 -9.47 -16.46
N VAL A 217 -14.67 -8.44 -15.67
CA VAL A 217 -13.57 -7.53 -15.96
C VAL A 217 -12.21 -8.25 -15.95
N LEU A 218 -12.07 -9.32 -15.18
CA LEU A 218 -10.84 -10.12 -15.06
C LEU A 218 -10.59 -11.04 -16.27
N ARG A 219 -11.56 -11.19 -17.18
CA ARG A 219 -11.36 -11.91 -18.45
C ARG A 219 -10.50 -11.14 -19.46
N ARG A 220 -10.26 -9.85 -19.20
CA ARG A 220 -9.41 -8.99 -20.02
C ARG A 220 -7.95 -9.11 -19.59
N PRO A 221 -6.96 -9.00 -20.52
CA PRO A 221 -5.53 -9.10 -20.14
C PRO A 221 -5.02 -7.89 -19.36
N LEU A 222 -5.53 -6.68 -19.62
CA LEU A 222 -5.02 -5.44 -19.04
C LEU A 222 -5.04 -5.41 -17.49
N PRO A 223 -6.10 -5.87 -16.79
CA PRO A 223 -6.07 -6.03 -15.33
C PRO A 223 -4.89 -6.83 -14.79
N TRP A 224 -4.57 -7.95 -15.47
CA TRP A 224 -3.45 -8.82 -15.06
C TRP A 224 -2.09 -8.18 -15.33
N LEU A 225 -1.94 -7.51 -16.49
CA LEU A 225 -0.73 -6.74 -16.78
C LEU A 225 -0.46 -5.69 -15.69
N LEU A 226 -1.50 -4.94 -15.30
CA LEU A 226 -1.40 -3.92 -14.25
C LEU A 226 -1.08 -4.53 -12.88
N ALA A 227 -1.70 -5.67 -12.53
CA ALA A 227 -1.44 -6.35 -11.26
C ALA A 227 0.01 -6.87 -11.18
N VAL A 228 0.53 -7.49 -12.25
CA VAL A 228 1.92 -7.97 -12.29
C VAL A 228 2.90 -6.80 -12.29
N THR A 229 2.61 -5.73 -13.03
CA THR A 229 3.43 -4.50 -13.03
C THR A 229 3.53 -3.90 -11.64
N PHE A 230 2.40 -3.84 -10.93
CA PHE A 230 2.40 -3.34 -9.55
C PHE A 230 3.13 -4.27 -8.60
N GLY A 231 3.06 -5.59 -8.83
CA GLY A 231 3.85 -6.59 -8.13
C GLY A 231 5.36 -6.40 -8.33
N ALA A 232 5.80 -6.19 -9.57
CA ALA A 232 7.21 -5.92 -9.89
C ALA A 232 7.74 -4.67 -9.17
N TRP A 233 6.94 -3.60 -9.11
CA TRP A 233 7.26 -2.42 -8.33
C TRP A 233 7.33 -2.72 -6.83
N ALA A 234 6.30 -3.37 -6.30
CA ALA A 234 6.23 -3.70 -4.88
C ALA A 234 7.40 -4.58 -4.44
N MET A 235 7.85 -5.51 -5.28
CA MET A 235 9.01 -6.36 -5.03
C MET A 235 10.28 -5.53 -4.82
N GLN A 236 10.56 -4.54 -5.68
CA GLN A 236 11.72 -3.67 -5.56
C GLN A 236 11.65 -2.77 -4.32
N HIS A 237 10.55 -2.03 -4.21
CA HIS A 237 10.41 -0.97 -3.22
C HIS A 237 10.35 -1.49 -1.80
N PHE A 238 9.55 -2.55 -1.57
CA PHE A 238 9.45 -3.13 -0.23
C PHE A 238 10.71 -3.87 0.20
N ALA A 239 11.36 -4.57 -0.72
CA ALA A 239 12.65 -5.18 -0.41
C ALA A 239 13.70 -4.12 -0.03
N LEU A 240 13.71 -2.97 -0.72
CA LEU A 240 14.59 -1.87 -0.37
C LEU A 240 14.23 -1.28 1.00
N ILE A 241 12.94 -1.04 1.29
CA ILE A 241 12.50 -0.55 2.61
C ILE A 241 12.94 -1.49 3.74
N ILE A 242 12.83 -2.79 3.53
CA ILE A 242 13.16 -3.79 4.56
C ILE A 242 14.67 -3.93 4.76
N TRP A 243 15.44 -3.94 3.68
CA TRP A 243 16.87 -4.23 3.75
C TRP A 243 17.77 -3.01 3.85
N LEU A 244 17.28 -1.80 3.51
CA LEU A 244 18.09 -0.59 3.58
C LEU A 244 18.65 -0.33 5.00
N PRO A 245 17.87 -0.45 6.11
CA PRO A 245 18.44 -0.30 7.45
C PRO A 245 19.54 -1.31 7.75
N THR A 246 19.36 -2.58 7.37
CA THR A 246 20.35 -3.63 7.57
C THR A 246 21.62 -3.35 6.74
N PHE A 247 21.46 -2.98 5.47
CA PHE A 247 22.56 -2.61 4.58
C PHE A 247 23.37 -1.42 5.13
N LEU A 248 22.71 -0.35 5.57
CA LEU A 248 23.36 0.83 6.12
C LEU A 248 24.10 0.52 7.44
N LYS A 249 23.53 -0.38 8.25
CA LYS A 249 24.16 -0.79 9.52
C LYS A 249 25.34 -1.74 9.29
N GLU A 250 25.17 -2.80 8.49
CA GLU A 250 26.17 -3.87 8.31
C GLU A 250 27.33 -3.45 7.38
N GLN A 251 27.05 -2.68 6.34
CA GLN A 251 28.06 -2.30 5.32
C GLN A 251 28.70 -0.94 5.60
N ARG A 252 28.02 -0.05 6.34
CA ARG A 252 28.45 1.34 6.51
C ARG A 252 28.62 1.73 7.99
N ASP A 253 28.32 0.83 8.91
CA ASP A 253 28.37 1.05 10.36
C ASP A 253 27.72 2.38 10.84
N MET A 254 26.65 2.79 10.13
CA MET A 254 25.97 4.05 10.42
C MET A 254 25.22 3.98 11.75
N PRO A 255 25.19 5.09 12.54
CA PRO A 255 24.40 5.18 13.76
C PRO A 255 22.91 4.94 13.51
N ALA A 256 22.23 4.23 14.43
CA ALA A 256 20.83 3.83 14.29
C ALA A 256 19.87 5.01 14.00
N GLY A 257 20.12 6.19 14.59
CA GLY A 257 19.33 7.40 14.34
C GLY A 257 19.43 7.89 12.89
N ILE A 258 20.64 7.84 12.30
CA ILE A 258 20.88 8.22 10.90
C ILE A 258 20.20 7.19 9.98
N VAL A 259 20.36 5.89 10.26
CA VAL A 259 19.70 4.81 9.48
C VAL A 259 18.18 4.98 9.46
N ALA A 260 17.57 5.23 10.62
CA ALA A 260 16.12 5.45 10.71
C ALA A 260 15.69 6.70 9.94
N GLY A 261 16.43 7.82 10.09
CA GLY A 261 16.16 9.07 9.39
C GLY A 261 16.25 8.94 7.86
N LEU A 262 17.31 8.31 7.36
CA LEU A 262 17.51 8.08 5.92
C LEU A 262 16.43 7.17 5.33
N THR A 263 16.09 6.08 6.04
CA THR A 263 15.05 5.15 5.59
C THR A 263 13.66 5.82 5.60
N CYS A 264 13.37 6.62 6.61
CA CYS A 264 12.15 7.41 6.69
C CYS A 264 12.06 8.43 5.54
N ALA A 265 13.14 9.17 5.27
CA ALA A 265 13.19 10.15 4.17
C ALA A 265 12.99 9.48 2.81
N MET A 266 13.63 8.35 2.56
CA MET A 266 13.43 7.54 1.34
C MET A 266 11.96 7.12 1.20
N LEU A 267 11.35 6.62 2.28
CA LEU A 267 9.96 6.19 2.26
C LEU A 267 8.99 7.35 2.00
N LEU A 268 9.20 8.49 2.68
CA LEU A 268 8.35 9.69 2.53
C LEU A 268 8.48 10.33 1.13
N ALA A 269 9.61 10.17 0.46
CA ALA A 269 9.78 10.61 -0.93
C ALA A 269 8.78 9.97 -1.91
N ASN A 270 8.21 8.83 -1.55
CA ASN A 270 7.15 8.18 -2.34
C ASN A 270 5.85 8.99 -2.39
N VAL A 271 5.55 9.79 -1.35
CA VAL A 271 4.31 10.58 -1.26
C VAL A 271 4.18 11.59 -2.41
N PRO A 272 5.14 12.52 -2.62
CA PRO A 272 5.06 13.44 -3.75
C PRO A 272 5.05 12.71 -5.09
N GLY A 273 5.73 11.57 -5.22
CA GLY A 273 5.64 10.72 -6.42
C GLY A 273 4.21 10.26 -6.71
N ASN A 274 3.50 9.74 -5.71
CA ASN A 274 2.09 9.35 -5.84
C ASN A 274 1.19 10.52 -6.25
N LEU A 275 1.37 11.70 -5.64
CA LEU A 275 0.56 12.88 -5.95
C LEU A 275 0.79 13.36 -7.39
N ILE A 276 2.06 13.45 -7.79
CA ILE A 276 2.46 13.85 -9.15
C ILE A 276 1.98 12.82 -10.17
N GLY A 277 2.09 11.53 -9.88
CA GLY A 277 1.58 10.45 -10.73
C GLY A 277 0.07 10.57 -10.99
N GLY A 278 -0.71 10.77 -9.94
CA GLY A 278 -2.15 11.03 -10.04
C GLY A 278 -2.48 12.26 -10.89
N TRP A 279 -1.76 13.36 -10.67
CA TRP A 279 -1.91 14.60 -11.43
C TRP A 279 -1.54 14.44 -12.92
N LEU A 280 -0.46 13.74 -13.25
CA LEU A 280 -0.05 13.46 -14.64
C LEU A 280 -1.11 12.62 -15.37
N VAL A 281 -1.66 11.60 -14.72
CA VAL A 281 -2.75 10.79 -15.28
C VAL A 281 -4.01 11.63 -15.51
N GLN A 282 -4.35 12.52 -14.58
CA GLN A 282 -5.48 13.47 -14.74
C GLN A 282 -5.28 14.43 -15.92
N ARG A 283 -4.03 14.79 -16.23
CA ARG A 283 -3.67 15.60 -17.41
C ARG A 283 -3.63 14.82 -18.72
N GLY A 284 -4.02 13.54 -18.70
CA GLY A 284 -4.13 12.73 -19.90
C GLY A 284 -2.85 12.00 -20.31
N LEU A 285 -1.81 11.98 -19.45
CA LEU A 285 -0.62 11.17 -19.75
C LEU A 285 -1.01 9.68 -19.73
N PRO A 286 -0.72 8.90 -20.81
CA PRO A 286 -1.03 7.49 -20.86
C PRO A 286 -0.38 6.73 -19.71
N ARG A 287 -1.19 5.97 -18.95
CA ARG A 287 -0.75 5.25 -17.75
C ARG A 287 0.41 4.31 -18.03
N GLY A 288 0.33 3.55 -19.14
CA GLY A 288 1.38 2.62 -19.54
C GLY A 288 2.72 3.30 -19.80
N ARG A 289 2.74 4.52 -20.37
CA ARG A 289 3.97 5.30 -20.56
C ARG A 289 4.56 5.77 -19.23
N LEU A 290 3.70 6.27 -18.35
CA LEU A 290 4.12 6.72 -17.02
C LEU A 290 4.73 5.56 -16.21
N ILE A 291 4.08 4.39 -16.24
CA ILE A 291 4.56 3.17 -15.61
C ILE A 291 5.92 2.75 -16.18
N ALA A 292 6.06 2.70 -17.51
CA ALA A 292 7.31 2.30 -18.16
C ALA A 292 8.46 3.27 -17.82
N ALA A 293 8.24 4.57 -17.88
CA ALA A 293 9.22 5.58 -17.51
C ALA A 293 9.64 5.46 -16.04
N ALA A 294 8.67 5.30 -15.14
CA ALA A 294 8.93 5.13 -13.71
C ALA A 294 9.77 3.87 -13.44
N HIS A 295 9.42 2.72 -14.06
CA HIS A 295 10.20 1.50 -13.94
C HIS A 295 11.61 1.62 -14.53
N THR A 296 11.79 2.36 -15.62
CA THR A 296 13.13 2.64 -16.15
C THR A 296 13.99 3.39 -15.14
N VAL A 297 13.45 4.46 -14.55
CA VAL A 297 14.17 5.24 -13.54
C VAL A 297 14.46 4.38 -12.30
N THR A 298 13.48 3.63 -11.78
CA THR A 298 13.70 2.76 -10.61
C THR A 298 14.70 1.65 -10.88
N GLY A 299 14.72 1.10 -12.10
CA GLY A 299 15.70 0.10 -12.52
C GLY A 299 17.13 0.64 -12.56
N LEU A 300 17.32 1.82 -13.15
CA LEU A 300 18.61 2.50 -13.16
C LEU A 300 19.09 2.84 -11.76
N CYS A 301 18.21 3.41 -10.92
CA CYS A 301 18.53 3.67 -9.52
C CYS A 301 18.91 2.39 -8.77
N GLY A 302 18.11 1.32 -8.90
CA GLY A 302 18.35 0.04 -8.24
C GLY A 302 19.64 -0.65 -8.70
N TRP A 303 20.06 -0.46 -9.95
CA TRP A 303 21.32 -0.97 -10.45
C TRP A 303 22.53 -0.31 -9.80
N TRP A 304 22.55 1.03 -9.78
CA TRP A 304 23.67 1.82 -9.26
C TRP A 304 23.69 1.91 -7.74
N LEU A 305 22.55 1.82 -7.08
CA LEU A 305 22.43 1.86 -5.62
C LEU A 305 23.36 0.87 -4.90
N PHE A 306 23.53 -0.33 -5.47
CA PHE A 306 24.34 -1.39 -4.90
C PHE A 306 25.78 -1.40 -5.43
N ASP A 307 26.23 -0.36 -6.12
CA ASP A 307 27.60 -0.24 -6.58
C ASP A 307 28.50 0.31 -5.48
N ASP A 308 29.53 -0.45 -5.11
CA ASP A 308 30.43 -0.10 -4.00
C ASP A 308 31.37 1.07 -4.31
N SER A 309 31.53 1.43 -5.57
CA SER A 309 32.36 2.58 -6.00
C SER A 309 31.71 3.94 -5.76
N LEU A 310 30.38 4.00 -5.55
CA LEU A 310 29.65 5.25 -5.40
C LEU A 310 29.73 5.83 -3.99
N PRO A 311 29.86 7.17 -3.86
CA PRO A 311 29.74 7.86 -2.57
C PRO A 311 28.36 7.64 -1.91
N ASP A 312 28.34 7.56 -0.59
CA ASP A 312 27.10 7.30 0.17
C ASP A 312 25.99 8.34 -0.07
N ALA A 313 26.36 9.62 -0.22
CA ALA A 313 25.41 10.68 -0.53
C ALA A 313 24.68 10.44 -1.88
N LEU A 314 25.42 9.98 -2.91
CA LEU A 314 24.83 9.68 -4.21
C LEU A 314 23.95 8.44 -4.15
N ARG A 315 24.38 7.38 -3.45
CA ARG A 315 23.55 6.18 -3.20
C ARG A 315 22.25 6.53 -2.52
N PHE A 316 22.32 7.36 -1.48
CA PHE A 316 21.12 7.79 -0.80
C PHE A 316 20.20 8.63 -1.71
N GLY A 317 20.79 9.52 -2.53
CA GLY A 317 20.06 10.24 -3.57
C GLY A 317 19.33 9.29 -4.54
N LEU A 318 19.98 8.18 -4.95
CA LEU A 318 19.37 7.14 -5.78
C LEU A 318 18.23 6.40 -5.05
N CYS A 319 18.35 6.14 -3.73
CA CYS A 319 17.24 5.58 -2.92
C CYS A 319 16.03 6.50 -2.92
N VAL A 320 16.23 7.79 -2.70
CA VAL A 320 15.17 8.80 -2.69
C VAL A 320 14.52 8.92 -4.07
N LEU A 321 15.33 8.98 -5.14
CA LEU A 321 14.84 9.06 -6.51
C LEU A 321 14.07 7.79 -6.92
N LEU A 322 14.54 6.60 -6.52
CA LEU A 322 13.85 5.33 -6.72
C LEU A 322 12.46 5.36 -6.07
N SER A 323 12.40 5.79 -4.81
CA SER A 323 11.14 5.83 -4.07
C SER A 323 10.20 6.89 -4.64
N PHE A 324 10.69 8.08 -4.96
CA PHE A 324 9.92 9.16 -5.59
C PHE A 324 9.34 8.73 -6.94
N SER A 325 10.20 8.29 -7.87
CA SER A 325 9.75 7.88 -9.21
C SER A 325 8.85 6.65 -9.16
N GLY A 326 9.12 5.73 -8.25
CA GLY A 326 8.29 4.58 -8.02
C GLY A 326 6.89 4.91 -7.50
N GLY A 327 6.72 6.02 -6.79
CA GLY A 327 5.40 6.53 -6.37
C GLY A 327 4.45 6.84 -7.53
N LEU A 328 4.96 7.12 -8.72
CA LEU A 328 4.15 7.32 -9.93
C LEU A 328 3.37 6.05 -10.32
N ILE A 329 3.90 4.86 -10.01
CA ILE A 329 3.35 3.57 -10.44
C ILE A 329 2.03 3.23 -9.72
N PRO A 330 1.93 3.25 -8.38
CA PRO A 330 0.67 3.03 -7.68
C PRO A 330 -0.44 3.96 -8.16
N ALA A 331 -0.15 5.25 -8.32
CA ALA A 331 -1.12 6.24 -8.77
C ALA A 331 -1.67 5.90 -10.17
N ALA A 332 -0.80 5.53 -11.12
CA ALA A 332 -1.18 5.15 -12.47
C ALA A 332 -2.00 3.84 -12.48
N VAL A 333 -1.56 2.82 -11.73
CA VAL A 333 -2.21 1.51 -11.68
C VAL A 333 -3.57 1.59 -10.99
N MET A 334 -3.64 2.22 -9.80
CA MET A 334 -4.89 2.29 -9.01
C MET A 334 -5.97 3.12 -9.72
N SER A 335 -5.58 4.20 -10.41
CA SER A 335 -6.53 5.01 -11.20
C SER A 335 -7.12 4.26 -12.40
N SER A 336 -6.50 3.17 -12.85
CA SER A 336 -7.03 2.38 -13.96
C SER A 336 -8.35 1.66 -13.62
N SER A 337 -8.59 1.35 -12.35
CA SER A 337 -9.80 0.64 -11.91
C SER A 337 -11.08 1.41 -12.20
N THR A 338 -11.05 2.74 -12.13
CA THR A 338 -12.21 3.60 -12.42
C THR A 338 -12.55 3.66 -13.92
N VAL A 339 -11.57 3.39 -14.79
CA VAL A 339 -11.74 3.40 -16.25
C VAL A 339 -12.08 2.01 -16.78
N LEU A 340 -11.51 0.96 -16.18
CA LEU A 340 -11.71 -0.42 -16.62
C LEU A 340 -13.04 -1.03 -16.15
N ALA A 341 -13.51 -0.61 -14.97
CA ALA A 341 -14.73 -1.12 -14.37
C ALA A 341 -15.98 -0.43 -14.96
N ARG A 342 -17.01 -1.22 -15.18
CA ARG A 342 -18.35 -0.76 -15.61
C ARG A 342 -19.37 -0.74 -14.45
N SER A 343 -18.98 -1.27 -13.29
CA SER A 343 -19.82 -1.30 -12.08
C SER A 343 -18.97 -1.21 -10.81
N PRO A 344 -19.54 -0.77 -9.67
CA PRO A 344 -18.83 -0.73 -8.39
C PRO A 344 -18.25 -2.09 -7.96
N GLN A 345 -18.94 -3.20 -8.28
CA GLN A 345 -18.48 -4.56 -7.98
C GLN A 345 -17.23 -4.93 -8.78
N GLN A 346 -17.13 -4.47 -10.05
CA GLN A 346 -15.93 -4.64 -10.86
C GLN A 346 -14.76 -3.80 -10.34
N ILE A 347 -14.99 -2.62 -9.77
CA ILE A 347 -13.95 -1.83 -9.10
C ILE A 347 -13.35 -2.63 -7.96
N GLY A 348 -14.17 -3.25 -7.10
CA GLY A 348 -13.71 -4.09 -5.98
C GLY A 348 -12.86 -5.28 -6.46
N ALA A 349 -13.31 -5.98 -7.51
CA ALA A 349 -12.57 -7.11 -8.09
C ALA A 349 -11.21 -6.68 -8.66
N LEU A 350 -11.18 -5.55 -9.38
CA LEU A 350 -9.94 -4.98 -9.94
C LEU A 350 -8.96 -4.54 -8.84
N GLN A 351 -9.45 -3.80 -7.85
CA GLN A 351 -8.62 -3.37 -6.72
C GLN A 351 -8.08 -4.57 -5.96
N GLY A 352 -8.90 -5.61 -5.74
CA GLY A 352 -8.46 -6.85 -5.12
C GLY A 352 -7.35 -7.54 -5.91
N LEU A 353 -7.48 -7.66 -7.25
CA LEU A 353 -6.46 -8.24 -8.10
C LEU A 353 -5.15 -7.42 -8.09
N ILE A 354 -5.25 -6.10 -8.22
CA ILE A 354 -4.10 -5.18 -8.21
C ILE A 354 -3.36 -5.30 -6.87
N MET A 355 -4.10 -5.28 -5.76
CA MET A 355 -3.52 -5.46 -4.43
C MET A 355 -2.89 -6.83 -4.27
N GLN A 356 -3.51 -7.89 -4.77
CA GLN A 356 -2.95 -9.24 -4.73
C GLN A 356 -1.62 -9.32 -5.47
N GLY A 357 -1.50 -8.68 -6.64
CA GLY A 357 -0.24 -8.57 -7.38
C GLY A 357 0.85 -7.85 -6.56
N SER A 358 0.51 -6.69 -5.96
CA SER A 358 1.41 -5.95 -5.09
C SER A 358 1.89 -6.79 -3.90
N GLN A 359 0.98 -7.48 -3.23
CA GLN A 359 1.30 -8.29 -2.05
C GLN A 359 2.15 -9.51 -2.42
N LEU A 360 1.94 -10.10 -3.59
CA LEU A 360 2.79 -11.17 -4.11
C LEU A 360 4.23 -10.66 -4.35
N GLY A 361 4.38 -9.47 -4.92
CA GLY A 361 5.68 -8.84 -5.10
C GLY A 361 6.41 -8.61 -3.77
N GLN A 362 5.72 -8.09 -2.76
CA GLN A 362 6.25 -7.89 -1.41
C GLN A 362 6.65 -9.22 -0.76
N PHE A 363 5.78 -10.24 -0.88
CA PHE A 363 5.99 -11.56 -0.32
C PHE A 363 7.25 -12.24 -0.86
N ILE A 364 7.45 -12.17 -2.17
CA ILE A 364 8.61 -12.79 -2.84
C ILE A 364 9.86 -11.93 -2.71
N GLY A 365 9.75 -10.61 -2.83
CA GLY A 365 10.89 -9.70 -3.00
C GLY A 365 11.87 -9.72 -1.84
N THR A 366 11.35 -9.67 -0.61
CA THR A 366 12.17 -9.59 0.59
C THR A 366 13.02 -10.86 0.82
N PRO A 367 12.46 -12.09 0.82
CA PRO A 367 13.27 -13.29 0.97
C PRO A 367 14.15 -13.58 -0.27
N LEU A 368 13.73 -13.18 -1.47
CA LEU A 368 14.52 -13.36 -2.69
C LEU A 368 15.83 -12.56 -2.63
N ILE A 369 15.77 -11.28 -2.26
CA ILE A 369 16.99 -10.47 -2.07
C ILE A 369 17.85 -11.08 -0.97
N ALA A 370 17.27 -11.48 0.16
CA ALA A 370 18.00 -12.12 1.25
C ALA A 370 18.73 -13.39 0.79
N SER A 371 18.06 -14.24 -0.01
CA SER A 371 18.63 -15.47 -0.52
C SER A 371 19.79 -15.22 -1.50
N VAL A 372 19.63 -14.24 -2.41
CA VAL A 372 20.68 -13.88 -3.38
C VAL A 372 21.89 -13.29 -2.68
N VAL A 373 21.69 -12.40 -1.69
CA VAL A 373 22.77 -11.82 -0.88
C VAL A 373 23.46 -12.89 -0.04
N ALA A 374 22.71 -13.78 0.60
CA ALA A 374 23.27 -14.88 1.40
C ALA A 374 24.09 -15.86 0.57
N ALA A 375 23.64 -16.17 -0.65
CA ALA A 375 24.35 -17.07 -1.57
C ALA A 375 25.63 -16.48 -2.15
N SER A 376 25.63 -15.17 -2.45
CA SER A 376 26.77 -14.47 -3.05
C SER A 376 27.76 -13.90 -2.03
N GLY A 377 27.33 -13.68 -0.78
CA GLY A 377 28.09 -12.98 0.25
C GLY A 377 28.16 -11.45 0.07
N HIS A 378 27.55 -10.90 -0.98
CA HIS A 378 27.67 -9.49 -1.33
C HIS A 378 26.33 -8.82 -1.59
N TRP A 379 26.08 -7.65 -0.99
CA TRP A 379 24.86 -6.84 -1.22
C TRP A 379 24.75 -6.35 -2.67
N SER A 380 25.86 -6.20 -3.39
CA SER A 380 25.87 -5.81 -4.80
C SER A 380 25.09 -6.77 -5.71
N SER A 381 24.92 -8.02 -5.34
CA SER A 381 24.11 -8.99 -6.10
C SER A 381 22.60 -8.68 -6.09
N ALA A 382 22.09 -7.89 -5.12
CA ALA A 382 20.71 -7.45 -5.08
C ALA A 382 20.30 -6.61 -6.32
N ARG A 383 21.27 -5.97 -7.01
CA ARG A 383 21.01 -5.22 -8.25
C ARG A 383 20.34 -6.04 -9.35
N TRP A 384 20.64 -7.35 -9.43
CA TRP A 384 20.03 -8.21 -10.44
C TRP A 384 18.56 -8.44 -10.21
N VAL A 385 18.13 -8.58 -8.95
CA VAL A 385 16.73 -8.73 -8.58
C VAL A 385 15.97 -7.44 -8.85
N THR A 386 16.52 -6.29 -8.46
CA THR A 386 15.89 -4.98 -8.67
C THR A 386 15.80 -4.62 -10.16
N ALA A 387 16.88 -4.83 -10.93
CA ALA A 387 16.88 -4.59 -12.36
C ALA A 387 15.94 -5.52 -13.13
N GLY A 388 15.91 -6.81 -12.76
CA GLY A 388 15.00 -7.79 -13.36
C GLY A 388 13.53 -7.41 -13.16
N ALA A 389 13.16 -7.03 -11.94
CA ALA A 389 11.81 -6.56 -11.62
C ALA A 389 11.46 -5.27 -12.36
N ALA A 390 12.39 -4.30 -12.42
CA ALA A 390 12.18 -3.06 -13.15
C ALA A 390 12.00 -3.31 -14.66
N THR A 391 12.82 -4.16 -15.25
CA THR A 391 12.73 -4.53 -16.67
C THR A 391 11.37 -5.18 -16.96
N LEU A 392 10.94 -6.12 -16.12
CA LEU A 392 9.60 -6.73 -16.23
C LEU A 392 8.49 -5.65 -16.17
N GLY A 393 8.51 -4.79 -15.17
CA GLY A 393 7.53 -3.72 -15.02
C GLY A 393 7.53 -2.72 -16.19
N MET A 394 8.70 -2.36 -16.71
CA MET A 394 8.86 -1.51 -17.89
C MET A 394 8.21 -2.16 -19.13
N LEU A 395 8.53 -3.42 -19.43
CA LEU A 395 7.97 -4.15 -20.57
C LEU A 395 6.44 -4.27 -20.47
N LEU A 396 5.92 -4.62 -19.30
CA LEU A 396 4.47 -4.71 -19.07
C LEU A 396 3.79 -3.35 -19.18
N GLY A 397 4.44 -2.27 -18.72
CA GLY A 397 3.99 -0.90 -18.90
C GLY A 397 3.87 -0.53 -20.38
N LEU A 398 4.87 -0.85 -21.19
CA LEU A 398 4.83 -0.63 -22.64
C LEU A 398 3.73 -1.46 -23.33
N LEU A 399 3.55 -2.72 -22.95
CA LEU A 399 2.46 -3.58 -23.47
C LEU A 399 1.09 -3.00 -23.12
N SER A 400 0.92 -2.40 -21.94
CA SER A 400 -0.34 -1.81 -21.52
C SER A 400 -0.75 -0.60 -22.39
N VAL A 401 0.20 0.15 -22.95
CA VAL A 401 -0.08 1.28 -23.88
C VAL A 401 -0.89 0.82 -25.08
N GLY A 402 -0.54 -0.33 -25.67
CA GLY A 402 -1.27 -0.89 -26.82
C GLY A 402 -2.72 -1.24 -26.49
N HIS A 403 -2.96 -1.77 -25.28
CA HIS A 403 -4.30 -2.11 -24.80
C HIS A 403 -5.13 -0.86 -24.47
N GLU A 404 -4.52 0.16 -23.87
CA GLU A 404 -5.18 1.44 -23.59
C GLU A 404 -5.66 2.12 -24.89
N ARG A 405 -4.81 2.19 -25.91
CA ARG A 405 -5.17 2.77 -27.22
C ARG A 405 -6.34 2.03 -27.86
N ARG A 406 -6.32 0.70 -27.88
CA ARG A 406 -7.43 -0.11 -28.43
C ARG A 406 -8.75 0.12 -27.69
N MET A 407 -8.71 0.38 -26.38
CA MET A 407 -9.93 0.70 -25.63
C MET A 407 -10.46 2.08 -25.95
N GLN A 408 -9.58 3.08 -26.14
CA GLN A 408 -9.97 4.44 -26.52
C GLN A 408 -10.63 4.48 -27.90
N THR A 409 -10.16 3.67 -28.86
CA THR A 409 -10.76 3.58 -30.19
C THR A 409 -12.13 2.90 -30.21
N LEU A 410 -12.49 2.15 -29.15
CA LEU A 410 -13.78 1.50 -29.01
C LEU A 410 -14.82 2.34 -28.25
N LEU A 411 -14.43 3.49 -27.70
CA LEU A 411 -15.36 4.44 -27.08
C LEU A 411 -15.95 5.37 -28.14
N PRO A 412 -17.24 5.72 -28.03
CA PRO A 412 -17.85 6.70 -28.95
C PRO A 412 -17.13 8.05 -28.86
N PRO A 413 -17.03 8.80 -30.00
CA PRO A 413 -16.41 10.12 -30.01
C PRO A 413 -17.07 11.05 -28.99
N GLY A 414 -16.28 11.62 -28.06
CA GLY A 414 -16.77 12.57 -27.04
C GLY A 414 -17.03 11.97 -25.66
N ALA A 415 -16.82 10.69 -25.44
CA ALA A 415 -16.80 10.12 -24.08
C ALA A 415 -15.53 10.60 -23.34
N PRO A 416 -15.63 11.08 -22.11
CA PRO A 416 -14.44 11.48 -21.33
C PRO A 416 -13.52 10.27 -21.10
N PRO A 417 -12.17 10.48 -21.17
CA PRO A 417 -11.18 9.44 -21.03
C PRO A 417 -11.13 8.81 -19.63
#